data_aa02fe79be2d6ab0fef1b05f072b0c99
#
_entry.id   aa02fe79be2d6ab0fef1b05f072b0c99
#
_cell.length_a   1.000
_cell.length_b   1.000
_cell.length_c   1.000
_cell.angle_alpha   90.00
_cell.angle_beta   90.00
_cell.angle_gamma   90.00
#
_symmetry.space_group_name_H-M   'P 1'
#
loop_
_entity.id
_entity.type
_entity.pdbx_description
1 polymer ?
#
loop_
_entity_poly.entity_id
_entity_poly.type
_entity_poly.pdbx_seq_one_letter_code
_entity_poly.pdbx_strand_id
1 'polypeptide(L)' 'MIQSEKLKEHARRLRLYNIANRMDSILHHAQEEKPTYSEFLSLVLGTEVEMKERKDYERRLV' A
#
# COMPACT_ATOMS: atom_id res chain seq x y z
N MET A 1 12.52 -4.88 10.67
CA MET A 1 12.72 -6.11 9.88
C MET A 1 13.37 -5.80 8.56
N ILE A 2 14.35 -6.63 8.19
CA ILE A 2 15.12 -6.43 6.96
C ILE A 2 14.23 -6.51 5.72
N GLN A 3 13.24 -7.41 5.73
CA GLN A 3 12.34 -7.59 4.60
C GLN A 3 11.46 -6.37 4.35
N SER A 4 11.03 -5.69 5.41
CA SER A 4 10.18 -4.52 5.23
C SER A 4 10.93 -3.37 4.56
N GLU A 5 12.23 -3.24 4.82
CA GLU A 5 13.04 -2.21 4.16
C GLU A 5 13.15 -2.45 2.65
N LYS A 6 13.36 -3.72 2.26
CA LYS A 6 13.39 -4.07 0.84
C LYS A 6 12.06 -3.83 0.17
N LEU A 7 10.98 -4.18 0.84
CA LEU A 7 9.64 -3.96 0.32
C LEU A 7 9.35 -2.47 0.13
N LYS A 8 9.75 -1.65 1.09
CA LYS A 8 9.61 -0.21 0.98
C LYS A 8 10.39 0.34 -0.21
N GLU A 9 11.63 -0.14 -0.39
CA GLU A 9 12.46 0.28 -1.51
C GLU A 9 11.83 -0.08 -2.85
N HIS A 10 11.37 -1.32 -2.99
CA HIS A 10 10.72 -1.76 -4.22
C HIS A 10 9.45 -0.95 -4.50
N ALA A 11 8.67 -0.68 -3.47
CA ALA A 11 7.46 0.12 -3.62
C ALA A 11 7.81 1.54 -4.12
N ARG A 12 8.87 2.15 -3.56
CA ARG A 12 9.30 3.48 -3.99
C ARG A 12 9.76 3.47 -5.44
N ARG A 13 10.48 2.44 -5.86
CA ARG A 13 10.94 2.32 -7.25
C ARG A 13 9.80 2.21 -8.24
N LEU A 14 8.71 1.58 -7.82
CA LEU A 14 7.50 1.46 -8.64
C LEU A 14 6.58 2.66 -8.47
N ARG A 15 7.02 3.67 -7.71
CA ARG A 15 6.24 4.87 -7.40
C ARG A 15 4.96 4.57 -6.62
N LEU A 16 4.99 3.50 -5.83
CA LEU A 16 3.89 3.12 -4.95
C LEU A 16 4.12 3.73 -3.57
N TYR A 17 4.15 5.05 -3.51
CA TYR A 17 4.56 5.77 -2.31
C TYR A 17 3.62 5.58 -1.14
N ASN A 18 2.33 5.42 -1.40
CA ASN A 18 1.36 5.19 -0.32
C ASN A 18 1.56 3.82 0.32
N ILE A 19 1.85 2.81 -0.49
CA ILE A 19 2.18 1.49 0.03
C ILE A 19 3.47 1.55 0.85
N ALA A 20 4.49 2.24 0.33
CA ALA A 20 5.76 2.37 1.04
C ALA A 20 5.57 3.05 2.40
N ASN A 21 4.78 4.12 2.45
CA ASN A 21 4.53 4.87 3.68
C ASN A 21 3.73 4.07 4.70
N ARG A 22 2.87 3.17 4.25
CA ARG A 22 2.02 2.36 5.11
C ARG A 22 2.51 0.92 5.26
N MET A 23 3.71 0.63 4.79
CA MET A 23 4.23 -0.74 4.79
C MET A 23 4.18 -1.39 6.16
N ASP A 24 4.62 -0.70 7.20
CA ASP A 24 4.65 -1.25 8.55
C ASP A 24 3.23 -1.55 9.07
N SER A 25 2.28 -0.65 8.80
CA SER A 25 0.89 -0.87 9.18
C SER A 25 0.28 -2.05 8.42
N ILE A 26 0.57 -2.16 7.13
CA ILE A 26 0.08 -3.26 6.29
C ILE A 26 0.59 -4.59 6.81
N LEU A 27 1.89 -4.67 7.11
CA LEU A 27 2.49 -5.90 7.61
C LEU A 27 1.97 -6.26 9.00
N HIS A 28 1.77 -5.25 9.86
CA HIS A 28 1.20 -5.48 11.18
C HIS A 28 -0.22 -6.04 11.07
N HIS A 29 -1.04 -5.46 10.22
CA HIS A 29 -2.40 -5.93 9.99
C HIS A 29 -2.40 -7.38 9.50
N ALA A 30 -1.48 -7.73 8.60
CA ALA A 30 -1.38 -9.08 8.08
C ALA A 30 -1.04 -10.08 9.19
N GLN A 31 -0.18 -9.69 10.13
CA GLN A 31 0.18 -10.55 11.25
C GLN A 31 -0.99 -10.75 12.22
N GLU A 32 -1.78 -9.72 12.44
CA GLU A 32 -2.92 -9.77 13.36
C GLU A 32 -4.11 -10.53 12.77
N GLU A 33 -4.47 -10.22 11.53
CA GLU A 33 -5.70 -10.74 10.91
C GLU A 33 -5.48 -12.02 10.11
N LYS A 34 -4.24 -12.31 9.73
CA LYS A 34 -3.86 -13.49 8.95
C LYS A 34 -4.75 -13.69 7.73
N PRO A 35 -4.88 -12.68 6.86
CA PRO A 35 -5.73 -12.79 5.67
C PRO A 35 -5.19 -13.81 4.67
N THR A 36 -6.06 -14.24 3.75
CA THR A 36 -5.59 -15.05 2.63
C THR A 36 -4.68 -14.20 1.75
N TYR A 37 -3.93 -14.86 0.87
CA TYR A 37 -3.05 -14.14 -0.04
C TYR A 37 -3.83 -13.17 -0.92
N SER A 38 -4.98 -13.58 -1.43
CA SER A 38 -5.82 -12.73 -2.25
C SER A 38 -6.32 -11.50 -1.48
N GLU A 39 -6.76 -11.72 -0.26
CA GLU A 39 -7.22 -10.64 0.60
C GLU A 39 -6.10 -9.66 0.90
N PHE A 40 -4.91 -10.18 1.18
CA PHE A 40 -3.76 -9.35 1.46
C PHE A 40 -3.36 -8.50 0.26
N LEU A 41 -3.31 -9.11 -0.94
CA LEU A 41 -2.99 -8.37 -2.15
C LEU A 41 -4.03 -7.30 -2.45
N SER A 42 -5.30 -7.61 -2.23
CA SER A 42 -6.36 -6.63 -2.42
C SER A 42 -6.19 -5.43 -1.49
N LEU A 43 -5.82 -5.69 -0.23
CA LEU A 43 -5.56 -4.63 0.73
C LEU A 43 -4.41 -3.74 0.28
N VAL A 44 -3.31 -4.36 -0.12
CA VAL A 44 -2.10 -3.63 -0.52
C VAL A 44 -2.35 -2.79 -1.76
N LEU A 45 -2.90 -3.39 -2.81
CA LEU A 45 -3.17 -2.69 -4.05
C LEU A 45 -4.28 -1.65 -3.89
N GLY A 46 -5.29 -1.97 -3.07
CA GLY A 46 -6.38 -1.05 -2.80
C GLY A 46 -5.92 0.24 -2.15
N THR A 47 -4.88 0.17 -1.32
CA THR A 47 -4.30 1.36 -0.69
C THR A 47 -3.83 2.36 -1.74
N GLU A 48 -3.16 1.89 -2.78
CA GLU A 48 -2.71 2.77 -3.86
C GLU A 48 -3.85 3.26 -4.73
N VAL A 49 -4.78 2.38 -5.07
CA VAL A 49 -5.92 2.72 -5.91
C VAL A 49 -6.74 3.84 -5.29
N GLU A 50 -7.06 3.71 -4.02
CA GLU A 50 -7.85 4.73 -3.30
C GLU A 50 -7.18 6.09 -3.33
N MET A 51 -5.88 6.14 -3.07
CA MET A 51 -5.16 7.40 -3.02
C MET A 51 -5.05 8.05 -4.40
N LYS A 52 -4.83 7.24 -5.43
CA LYS A 52 -4.74 7.78 -6.80
C LYS A 52 -6.10 8.26 -7.30
N GLU A 53 -7.16 7.54 -7.00
CA GLU A 53 -8.52 7.97 -7.35
C GLU A 53 -8.88 9.26 -6.64
N ARG A 54 -8.51 9.39 -5.37
CA ARG A 54 -8.75 10.62 -4.62
C ARG A 54 -8.04 11.82 -5.26
N LYS A 55 -6.80 11.65 -5.67
CA LYS A 55 -6.04 12.72 -6.34
C LYS A 55 -6.70 13.12 -7.65
N ASP A 56 -7.14 12.16 -8.45
CA ASP A 56 -7.82 12.44 -9.70
C ASP A 56 -9.12 13.20 -9.47
N TYR A 57 -9.87 12.80 -8.46
CA TYR A 57 -11.10 13.48 -8.09
C TYR A 57 -10.85 14.94 -7.69
N GLU A 58 -9.83 15.16 -6.87
CA GLU A 58 -9.46 16.52 -6.43
C GLU A 58 -9.05 17.39 -7.59
N ARG A 59 -8.33 16.85 -8.57
CA ARG A 59 -7.93 17.58 -9.76
C ARG A 59 -9.14 18.02 -10.60
N ARG A 60 -10.16 17.18 -10.67
CA ARG A 60 -11.37 17.50 -11.43
C ARG A 60 -12.18 18.61 -10.80
N LEU A 61 -12.09 18.77 -9.49
CA LEU A 61 -12.83 19.81 -8.78
C LEU A 61 -12.17 21.18 -8.87
N VAL A 62 -10.94 21.22 -9.30
CA VAL A 62 -10.19 22.48 -9.51
C VAL A 62 -10.30 22.89 -10.97
#